data_a45ddcfdaf9546c9daac062c63bc3798
#
_entry.id   a45ddcfdaf9546c9daac062c63bc3798
#
_cell.length_a   1.000
_cell.length_b   1.000
_cell.length_c   1.000
_cell.angle_alpha   90.00
_cell.angle_beta   90.00
_cell.angle_gamma   90.00
#
_symmetry.space_group_name_H-M   'P 1'
#
loop_
_entity.id
_entity.type
_entity.pdbx_description
1 polymer ?
#
loop_
_entity_poly.entity_id
_entity_poly.type
_entity_poly.pdbx_seq_one_letter_code
_entity_poly.pdbx_strand_id
1 'polypeptide(L)'
;MRAYSPSEIENLNIPELPLDGEWEAAFGRPSRFERWFIDGESASGKSTFVMLLGKKLCDYGRVDYVSLEEGANLSFKKRIKRLGMKDVAGKFKVVTGLTVADLVARLERPKSANFVIIDSVQYLDVRSFDRL
;
A
#
# COMPACT_ATOMS: atom_id res chain seq x y z
N MET A 1 26.32 -6.08 -8.25
CA MET A 1 26.03 -4.79 -8.92
C MET A 1 26.06 -4.98 -10.43
N ARG A 2 25.19 -4.33 -11.14
CA ARG A 2 25.17 -4.37 -12.61
C ARG A 2 25.21 -2.95 -13.18
N ALA A 3 26.04 -2.74 -14.18
CA ALA A 3 26.09 -1.47 -14.91
C ALA A 3 25.25 -1.57 -16.18
N TYR A 4 24.47 -0.55 -16.45
CA TYR A 4 23.58 -0.47 -17.63
C TYR A 4 23.99 0.69 -18.53
N SER A 5 23.92 0.50 -19.82
CA SER A 5 23.95 1.60 -20.78
C SER A 5 22.57 2.28 -20.82
N PRO A 6 22.46 3.52 -21.31
CA PRO A 6 21.15 4.16 -21.47
C PRO A 6 20.19 3.36 -22.31
N SER A 7 20.63 2.75 -23.41
CA SER A 7 19.75 1.94 -24.26
C SER A 7 19.27 0.68 -23.57
N GLU A 8 20.10 0.07 -22.74
CA GLU A 8 19.67 -1.09 -21.94
C GLU A 8 18.56 -0.70 -20.96
N ILE A 9 18.68 0.46 -20.32
CA ILE A 9 17.64 0.98 -19.41
C ILE A 9 16.34 1.23 -20.17
N GLU A 10 16.41 1.90 -21.34
CA GLU A 10 15.23 2.20 -22.14
C GLU A 10 14.49 0.93 -22.58
N ASN A 11 15.21 -0.16 -22.76
CA ASN A 11 14.65 -1.44 -23.22
C ASN A 11 14.21 -2.36 -22.09
N LEU A 12 14.33 -1.94 -20.82
CA LEU A 12 13.84 -2.74 -19.70
C LEU A 12 12.33 -2.87 -19.77
N ASN A 13 11.85 -4.08 -19.58
CA ASN A 13 10.42 -4.34 -19.50
C ASN A 13 9.98 -4.26 -18.03
N ILE A 14 9.58 -3.07 -17.60
CA ILE A 14 9.11 -2.82 -16.23
C ILE A 14 7.59 -2.63 -16.28
N PRO A 15 6.79 -3.53 -15.67
CA PRO A 15 5.35 -3.38 -15.66
C PRO A 15 4.91 -2.09 -14.98
N GLU A 16 4.04 -1.35 -15.63
CA GLU A 16 3.42 -0.15 -15.08
C GLU A 16 2.12 -0.49 -14.37
N LEU A 17 1.77 0.32 -13.37
CA LEU A 17 0.45 0.28 -12.76
C LEU A 17 -0.47 1.13 -13.64
N PRO A 18 -1.46 0.57 -14.33
CA PRO A 18 -2.24 1.29 -15.33
C PRO A 18 -3.34 2.16 -14.69
N LEU A 19 -2.94 3.13 -13.88
CA LEU A 19 -3.87 4.07 -13.27
C LEU A 19 -4.64 4.81 -14.36
N ASP A 20 -5.84 5.24 -14.03
CA ASP A 20 -6.72 5.97 -14.94
C ASP A 20 -7.38 7.16 -14.22
N GLY A 21 -8.07 7.99 -14.98
CA GLY A 21 -8.83 9.12 -14.44
C GLY A 21 -7.99 10.06 -13.58
N GLU A 22 -8.54 10.45 -12.45
CA GLU A 22 -7.88 11.37 -11.52
C GLU A 22 -6.58 10.79 -10.95
N TRP A 23 -6.51 9.49 -10.78
CA TRP A 23 -5.32 8.84 -10.27
C TRP A 23 -4.16 8.93 -11.25
N GLU A 24 -4.42 8.71 -12.55
CA GLU A 24 -3.39 8.89 -13.57
C GLU A 24 -2.98 10.36 -13.68
N ALA A 25 -3.94 11.28 -13.63
CA ALA A 25 -3.65 12.71 -13.69
C ALA A 25 -2.73 13.15 -12.53
N ALA A 26 -2.93 12.59 -11.34
CA ALA A 26 -2.15 12.94 -10.17
C ALA A 26 -0.78 12.24 -10.11
N PHE A 27 -0.71 10.98 -10.50
CA PHE A 27 0.46 10.12 -10.25
C PHE A 27 1.06 9.49 -11.50
N GLY A 28 0.44 9.66 -12.66
CA GLY A 28 0.88 9.01 -13.88
C GLY A 28 0.65 7.50 -13.82
N ARG A 29 1.55 6.76 -14.43
CA ARG A 29 1.54 5.30 -14.40
C ARG A 29 2.84 4.80 -13.79
N PRO A 30 2.92 4.71 -12.46
CA PRO A 30 4.15 4.27 -11.80
C PRO A 30 4.40 2.78 -11.99
N SER A 31 5.60 2.33 -11.68
CA SER A 31 5.91 0.91 -11.64
C SER A 31 5.03 0.19 -10.62
N ARG A 32 4.69 -1.07 -10.90
CA ARG A 32 3.97 -1.93 -9.95
C ARG A 32 4.78 -2.23 -8.68
N PHE A 33 6.08 -2.08 -8.73
CA PHE A 33 6.99 -2.49 -7.66
C PHE A 33 7.60 -1.28 -6.92
N GLU A 34 6.94 -0.12 -7.00
CA GLU A 34 7.39 1.09 -6.33
C GLU A 34 7.06 1.07 -4.84
N ARG A 35 7.91 1.73 -4.07
CA ARG A 35 7.60 2.10 -2.68
C ARG A 35 7.16 3.55 -2.66
N TRP A 36 6.03 3.82 -2.04
CA TRP A 36 5.50 5.17 -1.92
C TRP A 36 5.54 5.61 -0.46
N PHE A 37 6.03 6.80 -0.24
CA PHE A 37 6.02 7.42 1.07
C PHE A 37 4.99 8.55 1.04
N ILE A 38 3.99 8.45 1.93
CA ILE A 38 2.95 9.45 2.06
C ILE A 38 3.07 10.03 3.45
N ASP A 39 3.46 11.31 3.52
CA ASP A 39 3.69 11.99 4.77
C ASP A 39 2.58 13.01 5.02
N GLY A 40 2.35 13.31 6.29
CA GLY A 40 1.35 14.28 6.72
C GLY A 40 0.99 14.09 8.18
N GLU A 41 0.45 15.12 8.77
CA GLU A 41 -0.04 15.06 10.15
C GLU A 41 -1.31 14.19 10.22
N SER A 42 -1.54 13.58 11.37
CA SER A 42 -2.67 12.67 11.60
C SER A 42 -4.02 13.29 11.26
N ALA A 43 -4.19 14.61 11.48
CA ALA A 43 -5.43 15.32 11.23
C ALA A 43 -5.58 15.82 9.78
N SER A 44 -4.66 15.51 8.89
CA SER A 44 -4.62 16.06 7.52
C SER A 44 -5.41 15.27 6.48
N GLY A 45 -6.12 14.21 6.90
CA GLY A 45 -6.83 13.33 5.98
C GLY A 45 -5.95 12.27 5.32
N LYS A 46 -4.72 12.11 5.78
CA LYS A 46 -3.77 11.13 5.26
C LYS A 46 -4.34 9.71 5.23
N SER A 47 -4.91 9.25 6.35
CA SER A 47 -5.47 7.90 6.45
C SER A 47 -6.65 7.69 5.52
N THR A 48 -7.48 8.72 5.31
CA THR A 48 -8.58 8.67 4.35
C THR A 48 -8.04 8.53 2.92
N PHE A 49 -7.05 9.34 2.57
CA PHE A 49 -6.41 9.26 1.24
C PHE A 49 -5.78 7.90 1.01
N VAL A 50 -5.04 7.39 1.97
CA VAL A 50 -4.33 6.10 1.85
C VAL A 50 -5.33 4.96 1.72
N MET A 51 -6.45 5.02 2.43
CA MET A 51 -7.50 4.01 2.31
C MET A 51 -8.18 4.05 0.94
N LEU A 52 -8.43 5.25 0.39
CA LEU A 52 -8.95 5.39 -0.97
C LEU A 52 -7.96 4.88 -2.02
N LEU A 53 -6.68 5.12 -1.82
CA LEU A 53 -5.63 4.55 -2.66
C LEU A 53 -5.69 3.01 -2.62
N GLY A 54 -5.82 2.44 -1.43
CA GLY A 54 -5.99 1.00 -1.27
C GLY A 54 -7.21 0.47 -2.02
N LYS A 55 -8.32 1.19 -1.95
CA LYS A 55 -9.53 0.83 -2.71
C LYS A 55 -9.26 0.83 -4.21
N LYS A 56 -8.58 1.86 -4.71
CA LYS A 56 -8.21 1.94 -6.14
C LYS A 56 -7.28 0.80 -6.54
N LEU A 57 -6.30 0.46 -5.71
CA LEU A 57 -5.36 -0.63 -5.99
C LEU A 57 -6.06 -1.98 -6.10
N CYS A 58 -7.23 -2.15 -5.50
CA CYS A 58 -8.03 -3.37 -5.64
C CYS A 58 -8.49 -3.62 -7.08
N ASP A 59 -8.45 -2.62 -7.96
CA ASP A 59 -8.70 -2.80 -9.38
C ASP A 59 -7.58 -3.64 -10.04
N TYR A 60 -6.41 -3.70 -9.42
CA TYR A 60 -5.21 -4.30 -9.99
C TYR A 60 -4.70 -5.52 -9.22
N GLY A 61 -5.24 -5.78 -8.05
CA GLY A 61 -4.81 -6.90 -7.24
C GLY A 61 -5.38 -6.87 -5.84
N ARG A 62 -4.85 -7.71 -4.98
CA ARG A 62 -5.26 -7.79 -3.58
C ARG A 62 -4.42 -6.85 -2.73
N VAL A 63 -5.04 -6.25 -1.73
CA VAL A 63 -4.42 -5.25 -0.86
C VAL A 63 -4.52 -5.69 0.59
N ASP A 64 -3.39 -5.68 1.29
CA ASP A 64 -3.34 -5.75 2.74
C ASP A 64 -3.11 -4.35 3.29
N TYR A 65 -4.03 -3.87 4.10
CA TYR A 65 -3.91 -2.60 4.81
C TYR A 65 -3.49 -2.91 6.25
N VAL A 66 -2.23 -2.63 6.56
CA VAL A 66 -1.67 -2.90 7.88
C VAL A 66 -1.80 -1.64 8.72
N SER A 67 -2.64 -1.69 9.75
CA SER A 67 -2.85 -0.58 10.65
C SER A 67 -2.00 -0.78 11.91
N LEU A 68 -1.04 0.10 12.12
CA LEU A 68 -0.15 0.09 13.28
C LEU A 68 -0.58 1.09 14.34
N GLU A 69 -1.23 2.17 13.93
CA GLU A 69 -1.67 3.23 14.82
C GLU A 69 -3.05 2.95 15.38
N GLU A 70 -3.99 2.64 14.51
CA GLU A 70 -5.36 2.32 14.88
C GLU A 70 -5.57 0.82 14.89
N GLY A 71 -6.20 0.28 15.90
CA GLY A 71 -6.77 -1.05 15.85
C GLY A 71 -8.13 -1.01 15.16
N ALA A 72 -8.90 -2.09 15.26
CA ALA A 72 -10.26 -2.16 14.74
C ALA A 72 -11.21 -1.43 15.69
N ASN A 73 -11.06 -0.11 15.83
CA ASN A 73 -11.86 0.73 16.72
C ASN A 73 -13.03 1.38 15.99
N LEU A 74 -13.84 2.14 16.72
CA LEU A 74 -15.04 2.78 16.17
C LEU A 74 -14.72 3.79 15.07
N SER A 75 -13.68 4.59 15.25
CA SER A 75 -13.25 5.58 14.26
C SER A 75 -12.88 4.91 12.94
N PHE A 76 -12.13 3.83 13.02
CA PHE A 76 -11.74 3.03 11.85
C PHE A 76 -12.97 2.40 11.19
N LYS A 77 -13.86 1.83 11.98
CA LYS A 77 -15.11 1.24 11.47
C LYS A 77 -15.93 2.25 10.68
N LYS A 78 -16.07 3.48 11.21
CA LYS A 78 -16.81 4.54 10.54
C LYS A 78 -16.17 4.95 9.22
N ARG A 79 -14.85 5.00 9.17
CA ARG A 79 -14.10 5.32 7.94
C ARG A 79 -14.29 4.24 6.88
N ILE A 80 -14.20 2.98 7.25
CA ILE A 80 -14.45 1.84 6.36
C ILE A 80 -15.84 1.96 5.73
N LYS A 81 -16.83 2.25 6.56
CA LYS A 81 -18.22 2.38 6.08
C LYS A 81 -18.39 3.60 5.18
N ARG A 82 -17.86 4.75 5.58
CA ARG A 82 -17.99 6.01 4.84
C ARG A 82 -17.35 5.91 3.45
N LEU A 83 -16.23 5.23 3.33
CA LEU A 83 -15.51 5.09 2.08
C LEU A 83 -15.99 3.94 1.22
N GLY A 84 -17.01 3.21 1.66
CA GLY A 84 -17.59 2.10 0.88
C GLY A 84 -16.65 0.94 0.66
N MET A 85 -15.83 0.61 1.64
CA MET A 85 -14.80 -0.42 1.48
C MET A 85 -15.37 -1.83 1.33
N LYS A 86 -16.64 -2.05 1.69
CA LYS A 86 -17.27 -3.35 1.46
C LYS A 86 -17.35 -3.70 -0.03
N ASP A 87 -17.29 -2.71 -0.91
CA ASP A 87 -17.30 -2.94 -2.36
C ASP A 87 -16.07 -3.72 -2.83
N VAL A 88 -15.01 -3.71 -2.04
CA VAL A 88 -13.74 -4.41 -2.34
C VAL A 88 -13.41 -5.46 -1.28
N ALA A 89 -14.42 -5.95 -0.55
CA ALA A 89 -14.23 -6.86 0.59
C ALA A 89 -13.44 -8.13 0.24
N GLY A 90 -13.57 -8.64 -0.99
CA GLY A 90 -12.84 -9.83 -1.42
C GLY A 90 -11.36 -9.58 -1.73
N LYS A 91 -10.96 -8.33 -1.89
CA LYS A 91 -9.60 -7.94 -2.32
C LYS A 91 -8.87 -7.06 -1.31
N PHE A 92 -9.59 -6.48 -0.37
CA PHE A 92 -9.03 -5.57 0.63
C PHE A 92 -9.15 -6.20 2.01
N LYS A 93 -8.03 -6.36 2.70
CA LYS A 93 -8.02 -6.87 4.07
C LYS A 93 -7.32 -5.90 4.99
N VAL A 94 -7.87 -5.74 6.19
CA VAL A 94 -7.26 -4.95 7.25
C VAL A 94 -6.55 -5.89 8.19
N VAL A 95 -5.29 -5.61 8.47
CA VAL A 95 -4.45 -6.43 9.34
C VAL A 95 -3.98 -5.57 10.50
N THR A 96 -4.20 -6.04 11.72
CA THR A 96 -3.82 -5.33 12.95
C THR A 96 -2.99 -6.22 13.85
N GLY A 97 -2.31 -5.61 14.81
CA GLY A 97 -1.58 -6.37 15.84
C GLY A 97 -0.34 -7.12 15.37
N LEU A 98 0.22 -6.73 14.23
CA LEU A 98 1.40 -7.39 13.69
C LEU A 98 2.70 -6.79 14.23
N THR A 99 3.66 -7.66 14.54
CA THR A 99 5.07 -7.25 14.63
C THR A 99 5.64 -7.18 13.21
N VAL A 100 6.83 -6.58 13.07
CA VAL A 100 7.51 -6.57 11.76
C VAL A 100 7.82 -7.99 11.30
N ALA A 101 8.21 -8.87 12.22
CA ALA A 101 8.47 -10.28 11.88
C ALA A 101 7.21 -10.96 11.33
N ASP A 102 6.05 -10.71 11.94
CA ASP A 102 4.77 -11.23 11.46
C ASP A 102 4.44 -10.70 10.05
N LEU A 103 4.69 -9.41 9.82
CA LEU A 103 4.44 -8.79 8.53
C LEU A 103 5.33 -9.40 7.44
N VAL A 104 6.62 -9.54 7.70
CA VAL A 104 7.56 -10.16 6.75
C VAL A 104 7.11 -11.59 6.43
N ALA A 105 6.76 -12.37 7.44
CA ALA A 105 6.29 -13.75 7.25
C ALA A 105 5.02 -13.79 6.40
N ARG A 106 4.10 -12.84 6.63
CA ARG A 106 2.86 -12.74 5.83
C ARG A 106 3.15 -12.43 4.37
N LEU A 107 4.10 -11.53 4.09
CA LEU A 107 4.46 -11.13 2.72
C LEU A 107 5.17 -12.25 1.97
N GLU A 108 5.89 -13.12 2.66
CA GLU A 108 6.64 -14.22 2.07
C GLU A 108 5.78 -15.44 1.75
N ARG A 109 4.53 -15.49 2.23
CA ARG A 109 3.66 -16.62 1.96
C ARG A 109 3.26 -16.67 0.48
N PRO A 110 3.10 -17.89 -0.10
CA PRO A 110 2.50 -18.04 -1.43
C PRO A 110 1.13 -17.37 -1.46
N LYS A 111 0.82 -16.70 -2.57
CA LYS A 111 -0.45 -15.98 -2.77
C LYS A 111 -0.66 -14.85 -1.76
N SER A 112 0.42 -14.24 -1.27
CA SER A 112 0.34 -13.03 -0.48
C SER A 112 -0.29 -11.88 -1.29
N ALA A 113 -0.69 -10.80 -0.61
CA ALA A 113 -1.28 -9.65 -1.28
C ALA A 113 -0.30 -9.02 -2.28
N ASN A 114 -0.84 -8.47 -3.37
CA ASN A 114 -0.05 -7.81 -4.40
C ASN A 114 0.44 -6.44 -3.93
N PHE A 115 -0.35 -5.78 -3.07
CA PHE A 115 -0.05 -4.45 -2.54
C PHE A 115 -0.17 -4.47 -1.03
N VAL A 116 0.73 -3.75 -0.37
CA VAL A 116 0.71 -3.63 1.09
C VAL A 116 0.78 -2.15 1.44
N ILE A 117 -0.16 -1.70 2.25
CA ILE A 117 -0.19 -0.35 2.79
C ILE A 117 0.10 -0.46 4.29
N ILE A 118 1.05 0.33 4.77
CA ILE A 118 1.41 0.36 6.19
C ILE A 118 1.10 1.76 6.72
N ASP A 119 0.16 1.84 7.66
CA ASP A 119 -0.26 3.07 8.30
C ASP A 119 -0.07 2.91 9.81
N SER A 120 0.83 3.50 10.47
CA SER A 120 1.82 4.50 10.07
C SER A 120 3.21 3.96 10.32
N VAL A 121 4.12 4.26 9.41
CA VAL A 121 5.50 3.73 9.43
C VAL A 121 6.27 4.13 10.69
N GLN A 122 5.98 5.29 11.29
CA GLN A 122 6.66 5.75 12.51
C GLN A 122 6.56 4.77 13.70
N TYR A 123 5.63 3.80 13.64
CA TYR A 123 5.51 2.77 14.66
C TYR A 123 6.38 1.55 14.39
N LEU A 124 7.13 1.54 13.29
CA LEU A 124 8.09 0.49 12.99
C LEU A 124 9.49 0.90 13.42
N ASP A 125 10.29 -0.09 13.86
CA ASP A 125 11.72 0.10 14.06
C ASP A 125 12.34 0.40 12.69
N VAL A 126 13.14 1.49 12.62
CA VAL A 126 13.79 1.93 11.37
C VAL A 126 14.63 0.81 10.76
N ARG A 127 15.35 0.05 11.59
CA ARG A 127 16.16 -1.07 11.11
C ARG A 127 15.33 -2.20 10.54
N SER A 128 14.14 -2.41 11.08
CA SER A 128 13.21 -3.44 10.61
C SER A 128 12.48 -3.00 9.35
N PHE A 129 12.30 -1.69 9.16
CA PHE A 129 11.65 -1.13 7.99
C PHE A 129 12.34 -1.53 6.68
N ASP A 130 13.66 -1.61 6.68
CA ASP A 130 14.44 -1.98 5.50
C ASP A 130 14.18 -3.43 5.05
N ARG A 131 13.57 -4.26 5.91
CA ARG A 131 13.20 -5.62 5.55
C ARG A 131 11.95 -5.69 4.68
N LEU A 132 11.18 -4.63 4.66
CA LEU A 132 9.95 -4.54 3.88
C LEU A 132 10.22 -4.11 2.46
#